data_8ef3e98aec4891c452520ab45ec23e84
#
_entry.id   8ef3e98aec4891c452520ab45ec23e84
#
_cell.length_a   1.000
_cell.length_b   1.000
_cell.length_c   1.000
_cell.angle_alpha   90.00
_cell.angle_beta   90.00
_cell.angle_gamma   90.00
#
_symmetry.space_group_name_H-M   'P 1'
#
loop_
_entity.id
_entity.type
_entity.pdbx_description
1 polymer ?
#
loop_
_entity_poly.entity_id
_entity_poly.type
_entity_poly.pdbx_seq_one_letter_code
_entity_poly.pdbx_strand_id
1 'polypeptide(L)'
;MSKEIQLGSPSNQSPSRHASKSSQQVAHTGNDTDPALSFLPVTKPPKSILPTPIAVSHTRTNKLTLVPLIFLIFFEVAGGPYGAEPVVSAAGPLYALIGFLVFPFIWSIPESLVTAELSAALPGNGGFVVWADRAFGPFFGWLMGTWKYLSGVINCAAFPALFADYLSRVYSPVGSGTGRYITLTVMNVVLSVLNVTGLSIVGWFAVVLGVLSLSPFILMTGIAIPKIKPSRWLITAENKDWRTFFNTLFWNLNFWDSASTMAGEVEKPGKTFPRALVVAVVMTSLGYLLPLMAGTGATDASPDAWGNGFFADAAGMIAGTWLKYWVEVGAVLSSVGLYEAQLSSGSFQLVGMADLGLLPKFFALRAPFFETPWVGILLSTLITMGLSFLSFETIVASANFLYSLGMILEFGSFIWLRVKHPDLFRPYRVPLRLPGLIVMCLVPSAFLVLVMVIATWKVFVISVGFTVGGIAIYFIMGWCKANGCLKFSTGDSS
;
A
#
# COMPACT_ATOMS: atom_id res chain seq x y z
N MET A 1 37.42 42.98 -37.12
CA MET A 1 37.05 44.28 -36.53
C MET A 1 36.64 43.93 -35.09
N SER A 2 37.58 43.92 -34.12
CA SER A 2 38.05 45.05 -33.28
C SER A 2 36.86 45.75 -32.60
N LYS A 3 36.72 45.66 -31.27
CA LYS A 3 37.58 46.14 -30.17
C LYS A 3 37.17 45.57 -28.85
N GLU A 4 38.13 45.09 -28.13
CA GLU A 4 38.33 45.14 -26.68
C GLU A 4 38.06 46.56 -26.11
N ILE A 5 37.71 46.57 -24.81
CA ILE A 5 38.36 47.44 -23.79
C ILE A 5 38.05 46.88 -22.40
N GLN A 6 39.10 46.80 -21.65
CA GLN A 6 39.35 46.33 -20.28
C GLN A 6 39.08 47.38 -19.17
N LEU A 7 39.17 46.85 -17.91
CA LEU A 7 39.63 47.50 -16.63
C LEU A 7 38.57 48.26 -15.82
N GLY A 8 38.37 48.02 -14.54
CA GLY A 8 39.27 48.04 -13.44
C GLY A 8 38.60 47.79 -12.08
N SER A 9 39.23 47.01 -11.24
CA SER A 9 39.12 47.12 -9.79
C SER A 9 40.02 48.25 -9.26
N PRO A 10 39.79 48.79 -8.07
CA PRO A 10 40.47 48.29 -6.87
C PRO A 10 39.68 48.46 -5.55
N SER A 11 39.82 47.48 -4.66
CA SER A 11 40.53 47.44 -3.37
C SER A 11 40.16 48.45 -2.25
N ASN A 12 39.91 47.86 -1.08
CA ASN A 12 40.47 48.17 0.24
C ASN A 12 39.66 48.92 1.29
N GLN A 13 39.67 48.28 2.45
CA GLN A 13 39.89 48.72 3.83
C GLN A 13 38.69 48.85 4.75
N SER A 14 38.78 47.94 5.75
CA SER A 14 38.28 48.14 7.12
C SER A 14 38.97 49.30 7.80
N PRO A 15 38.41 49.89 8.85
CA PRO A 15 38.94 49.55 10.17
C PRO A 15 37.93 49.47 11.33
N SER A 16 38.39 48.75 12.33
CA SER A 16 37.95 48.58 13.70
C SER A 16 37.83 49.86 14.53
N ARG A 17 36.97 49.90 15.57
CA ARG A 17 37.36 50.17 16.99
C ARG A 17 36.17 50.43 17.94
N HIS A 18 36.25 49.71 19.07
CA HIS A 18 36.06 50.11 20.50
C HIS A 18 34.73 50.72 20.99
N ALA A 19 34.02 50.01 21.84
CA ALA A 19 34.06 49.97 23.33
C ALA A 19 33.37 51.17 24.02
N SER A 20 32.39 50.91 24.88
CA SER A 20 32.49 51.15 26.33
C SER A 20 31.17 50.95 27.06
N LYS A 21 31.31 50.30 28.16
CA LYS A 21 30.54 50.16 29.38
C LYS A 21 29.70 51.38 29.80
N SER A 22 28.54 51.14 30.41
CA SER A 22 28.24 51.71 31.74
C SER A 22 27.12 50.96 32.45
N SER A 23 27.45 50.55 33.64
CA SER A 23 26.61 50.04 34.72
C SER A 23 25.81 51.17 35.40
N GLN A 24 24.59 50.87 35.84
CA GLN A 24 24.08 51.52 37.07
C GLN A 24 23.15 50.54 37.84
N GLN A 25 23.59 50.20 39.02
CA GLN A 25 22.86 49.70 40.20
C GLN A 25 22.04 50.83 40.79
N VAL A 26 20.84 50.52 41.25
CA VAL A 26 20.26 51.13 42.45
C VAL A 26 19.51 50.05 43.24
N ALA A 27 19.76 50.03 44.53
CA ALA A 27 19.36 49.04 45.52
C ALA A 27 18.21 49.55 46.44
N HIS A 28 17.78 48.62 47.31
CA HIS A 28 17.04 48.73 48.59
C HIS A 28 15.51 48.81 48.49
N THR A 29 14.72 48.14 49.29
CA THR A 29 14.66 47.54 50.64
C THR A 29 13.41 46.68 50.72
N GLY A 30 13.22 45.61 51.39
CA GLY A 30 13.52 45.07 52.67
C GLY A 30 12.30 44.42 53.32
N ASN A 31 12.48 43.28 54.02
CA ASN A 31 11.67 42.66 55.08
C ASN A 31 10.38 41.92 54.68
N ASP A 32 9.98 40.79 55.20
CA ASP A 32 10.44 39.83 56.25
C ASP A 32 9.65 38.53 56.13
N THR A 33 10.30 37.42 56.52
CA THR A 33 9.79 36.21 57.17
C THR A 33 8.62 35.39 56.58
N ASP A 34 8.85 34.17 56.11
CA ASP A 34 8.83 32.94 56.87
C ASP A 34 9.44 31.72 56.14
N PRO A 35 10.19 30.85 56.81
CA PRO A 35 10.92 29.75 56.19
C PRO A 35 10.22 28.40 56.42
N ALA A 36 9.60 27.84 55.42
CA ALA A 36 9.35 26.40 55.32
C ALA A 36 8.67 26.02 54.01
N LEU A 37 9.48 25.83 52.95
CA LEU A 37 9.15 24.90 51.83
C LEU A 37 10.25 25.01 50.75
N SER A 38 11.48 24.75 51.16
CA SER A 38 12.55 24.45 50.24
C SER A 38 12.76 22.93 50.23
N PHE A 39 12.44 22.28 49.15
CA PHE A 39 13.03 21.03 48.66
C PHE A 39 12.12 20.37 47.61
N LEU A 40 12.07 20.96 46.42
CA LEU A 40 11.88 20.19 45.20
C LEU A 40 12.72 20.86 44.11
N PRO A 41 13.66 20.17 43.47
CA PRO A 41 14.34 20.72 42.31
C PRO A 41 13.35 20.91 41.17
N VAL A 42 13.22 22.12 40.71
CA VAL A 42 12.52 22.42 39.45
C VAL A 42 13.30 21.72 38.34
N THR A 43 12.89 20.51 38.00
CA THR A 43 13.35 19.84 36.80
C THR A 43 12.85 20.66 35.62
N LYS A 44 13.76 21.26 34.86
CA LYS A 44 13.46 21.82 33.54
C LYS A 44 12.67 20.79 32.74
N PRO A 45 11.57 21.19 32.04
CA PRO A 45 10.87 20.27 31.16
C PRO A 45 11.90 19.66 30.20
N PRO A 46 11.84 18.35 29.94
CA PRO A 46 12.75 17.71 29.00
C PRO A 46 12.63 18.45 27.68
N LYS A 47 13.77 18.89 27.12
CA LYS A 47 13.84 19.39 25.74
C LYS A 47 13.11 18.37 24.88
N SER A 48 12.11 18.81 24.10
CA SER A 48 11.46 18.00 23.10
C SER A 48 12.55 17.30 22.29
N ILE A 49 12.69 16.01 22.53
CA ILE A 49 13.53 15.16 21.69
C ILE A 49 12.76 15.04 20.38
N LEU A 50 12.99 15.99 19.46
CA LEU A 50 12.73 15.75 18.06
C LEU A 50 13.67 14.61 17.67
N PRO A 51 13.15 13.43 17.31
CA PRO A 51 14.01 12.46 16.65
C PRO A 51 14.42 13.08 15.33
N THR A 52 15.72 13.27 15.17
CA THR A 52 16.37 13.51 13.89
C THR A 52 15.77 12.51 12.88
N PRO A 53 15.51 12.93 11.63
CA PRO A 53 15.14 12.00 10.57
C PRO A 53 16.10 10.82 10.61
N ILE A 54 15.61 9.61 10.67
CA ILE A 54 16.42 8.41 10.59
C ILE A 54 17.22 8.52 9.29
N ALA A 55 18.45 9.00 9.39
CA ALA A 55 19.36 9.04 8.28
C ALA A 55 19.83 7.60 8.06
N VAL A 56 19.04 6.84 7.30
CA VAL A 56 19.51 5.58 6.73
C VAL A 56 20.59 5.94 5.71
N SER A 57 21.83 5.96 6.17
CA SER A 57 23.01 6.10 5.35
C SER A 57 23.25 4.80 4.56
N HIS A 58 22.44 4.57 3.56
CA HIS A 58 22.80 3.75 2.43
C HIS A 58 22.71 4.61 1.18
N THR A 59 23.86 5.02 0.67
CA THR A 59 24.01 5.65 -0.65
C THR A 59 23.63 4.63 -1.73
N ARG A 60 22.34 4.38 -1.87
CA ARG A 60 21.80 3.52 -2.93
C ARG A 60 21.73 4.32 -4.21
N THR A 61 22.42 3.86 -5.23
CA THR A 61 22.45 4.49 -6.57
C THR A 61 21.14 4.30 -7.36
N ASN A 62 20.31 3.33 -6.99
CA ASN A 62 19.11 2.93 -7.74
C ASN A 62 17.83 3.03 -6.88
N LYS A 63 17.38 4.26 -6.61
CA LYS A 63 16.08 4.50 -5.94
C LYS A 63 14.92 4.44 -6.94
N LEU A 64 13.73 4.05 -6.46
CA LEU A 64 12.50 4.10 -7.23
C LEU A 64 12.16 5.55 -7.60
N THR A 65 11.99 5.79 -8.90
CA THR A 65 11.54 7.07 -9.45
C THR A 65 10.02 7.10 -9.61
N LEU A 66 9.47 8.21 -10.08
CA LEU A 66 8.01 8.44 -10.17
C LEU A 66 7.29 7.37 -11.01
N VAL A 67 7.78 7.06 -12.22
CA VAL A 67 7.07 6.17 -13.15
C VAL A 67 7.01 4.72 -12.63
N PRO A 68 8.13 4.08 -12.22
CA PRO A 68 8.08 2.78 -11.58
C PRO A 68 7.18 2.75 -10.34
N LEU A 69 7.18 3.81 -9.52
CA LEU A 69 6.33 3.86 -8.33
C LEU A 69 4.83 3.92 -8.70
N ILE A 70 4.43 4.66 -9.74
CA ILE A 70 3.04 4.67 -10.22
C ILE A 70 2.59 3.26 -10.58
N PHE A 71 3.38 2.53 -11.36
CA PHE A 71 3.01 1.18 -11.79
C PHE A 71 3.10 0.15 -10.64
N LEU A 72 4.02 0.31 -9.70
CA LEU A 72 4.02 -0.51 -8.49
C LEU A 72 2.75 -0.29 -7.67
N ILE A 73 2.35 0.96 -7.39
CA ILE A 73 1.09 1.26 -6.71
C ILE A 73 -0.10 0.70 -7.50
N PHE A 74 -0.10 0.85 -8.83
CA PHE A 74 -1.14 0.28 -9.68
C PHE A 74 -1.25 -1.25 -9.52
N PHE A 75 -0.12 -1.96 -9.45
CA PHE A 75 -0.12 -3.40 -9.21
C PHE A 75 -0.34 -3.79 -7.74
N GLU A 76 -0.07 -2.92 -6.78
CA GLU A 76 -0.52 -3.17 -5.39
C GLU A 76 -2.05 -3.19 -5.29
N VAL A 77 -2.73 -2.33 -6.06
CA VAL A 77 -4.17 -2.11 -5.97
C VAL A 77 -4.97 -2.96 -6.96
N ALA A 78 -4.59 -2.97 -8.25
CA ALA A 78 -5.50 -3.39 -9.31
C ALA A 78 -4.89 -4.33 -10.36
N GLY A 79 -3.74 -3.98 -10.93
CA GLY A 79 -3.15 -4.70 -12.07
C GLY A 79 -3.96 -4.67 -13.38
N GLY A 80 -5.16 -4.08 -13.38
CA GLY A 80 -6.13 -4.05 -14.47
C GLY A 80 -7.52 -4.51 -14.02
N PRO A 81 -8.51 -4.62 -14.91
CA PRO A 81 -9.88 -4.95 -14.54
C PRO A 81 -10.11 -6.45 -14.24
N TYR A 82 -9.06 -7.23 -14.19
CA TYR A 82 -9.10 -8.66 -13.91
C TYR A 82 -9.56 -8.94 -12.47
N GLY A 83 -10.52 -9.86 -12.33
CA GLY A 83 -11.12 -10.17 -11.03
C GLY A 83 -12.26 -9.21 -10.63
N ALA A 84 -12.64 -8.25 -11.50
CA ALA A 84 -13.78 -7.38 -11.26
C ALA A 84 -15.10 -7.99 -11.79
N GLU A 85 -15.03 -9.00 -12.63
CA GLU A 85 -16.18 -9.63 -13.28
C GLU A 85 -17.24 -10.12 -12.29
N PRO A 86 -16.88 -10.74 -11.14
CA PRO A 86 -17.87 -11.18 -10.17
C PRO A 86 -18.74 -10.07 -9.58
N VAL A 87 -18.34 -8.79 -9.68
CA VAL A 87 -19.20 -7.67 -9.28
C VAL A 87 -20.43 -7.55 -10.18
N VAL A 88 -20.24 -7.86 -11.49
CA VAL A 88 -21.33 -7.86 -12.46
C VAL A 88 -22.26 -9.05 -12.23
N SER A 89 -21.73 -10.25 -11.99
CA SER A 89 -22.57 -11.41 -11.70
C SER A 89 -23.33 -11.28 -10.37
N ALA A 90 -22.71 -10.66 -9.37
CA ALA A 90 -23.30 -10.51 -8.05
C ALA A 90 -24.50 -9.54 -8.00
N ALA A 91 -24.50 -8.47 -8.81
CA ALA A 91 -25.54 -7.43 -8.72
C ALA A 91 -26.01 -6.89 -10.07
N GLY A 92 -25.36 -7.24 -11.15
CA GLY A 92 -25.65 -6.78 -12.51
C GLY A 92 -24.83 -5.53 -12.90
N PRO A 93 -24.83 -5.22 -14.22
CA PRO A 93 -24.09 -4.09 -14.79
C PRO A 93 -24.36 -2.76 -14.09
N LEU A 94 -25.61 -2.43 -13.78
CA LEU A 94 -25.97 -1.16 -13.16
C LEU A 94 -25.21 -0.91 -11.85
N TYR A 95 -25.28 -1.86 -10.92
CA TYR A 95 -24.62 -1.73 -9.62
C TYR A 95 -23.10 -1.85 -9.75
N ALA A 96 -22.59 -2.66 -10.67
CA ALA A 96 -21.15 -2.75 -10.92
C ALA A 96 -20.57 -1.40 -11.39
N LEU A 97 -21.21 -0.75 -12.36
CA LEU A 97 -20.78 0.55 -12.86
C LEU A 97 -20.90 1.66 -11.79
N ILE A 98 -22.01 1.70 -11.05
CA ILE A 98 -22.17 2.64 -9.93
C ILE A 98 -21.09 2.37 -8.86
N GLY A 99 -20.84 1.11 -8.54
CA GLY A 99 -19.82 0.71 -7.58
C GLY A 99 -18.44 1.25 -7.96
N PHE A 100 -17.94 0.92 -9.15
CA PHE A 100 -16.63 1.38 -9.61
C PHE A 100 -16.55 2.90 -9.89
N LEU A 101 -17.68 3.57 -10.12
CA LEU A 101 -17.72 5.03 -10.26
C LEU A 101 -17.69 5.75 -8.90
N VAL A 102 -18.43 5.27 -7.91
CA VAL A 102 -18.66 5.96 -6.63
C VAL A 102 -17.63 5.54 -5.57
N PHE A 103 -17.28 4.26 -5.56
CA PHE A 103 -16.40 3.70 -4.51
C PHE A 103 -15.02 4.34 -4.42
N PRO A 104 -14.35 4.77 -5.51
CA PRO A 104 -13.10 5.52 -5.39
C PRO A 104 -13.20 6.79 -4.52
N PHE A 105 -14.34 7.47 -4.51
CA PHE A 105 -14.56 8.66 -3.68
C PHE A 105 -14.78 8.30 -2.20
N ILE A 106 -15.39 7.15 -1.94
CA ILE A 106 -15.65 6.65 -0.58
C ILE A 106 -14.38 6.06 0.02
N TRP A 107 -13.55 5.37 -0.78
CA TRP A 107 -12.45 4.54 -0.33
C TRP A 107 -11.09 4.97 -0.87
N SER A 108 -10.85 4.83 -2.18
CA SER A 108 -9.52 4.95 -2.78
C SER A 108 -8.87 6.33 -2.59
N ILE A 109 -9.65 7.41 -2.74
CA ILE A 109 -9.15 8.77 -2.56
C ILE A 109 -8.82 9.05 -1.08
N PRO A 110 -9.70 8.78 -0.09
CA PRO A 110 -9.37 8.94 1.32
C PRO A 110 -8.12 8.17 1.74
N GLU A 111 -8.01 6.90 1.39
CA GLU A 111 -6.85 6.05 1.70
C GLU A 111 -5.57 6.60 1.06
N SER A 112 -5.62 6.93 -0.23
CA SER A 112 -4.47 7.50 -0.96
C SER A 112 -4.01 8.84 -0.38
N LEU A 113 -4.93 9.69 0.09
CA LEU A 113 -4.58 10.97 0.72
C LEU A 113 -3.91 10.78 2.08
N VAL A 114 -4.38 9.84 2.90
CA VAL A 114 -3.74 9.47 4.17
C VAL A 114 -2.35 8.94 3.91
N THR A 115 -2.22 7.97 3.01
CA THR A 115 -0.94 7.38 2.60
C THR A 115 0.03 8.44 2.06
N ALA A 116 -0.45 9.36 1.22
CA ALA A 116 0.39 10.42 0.65
C ALA A 116 0.98 11.34 1.74
N GLU A 117 0.17 11.72 2.73
CA GLU A 117 0.66 12.57 3.82
C GLU A 117 1.61 11.83 4.75
N LEU A 118 1.24 10.63 5.19
CA LEU A 118 2.04 9.89 6.16
C LEU A 118 3.34 9.36 5.56
N SER A 119 3.35 8.87 4.31
CA SER A 119 4.58 8.48 3.61
C SER A 119 5.51 9.67 3.35
N ALA A 120 4.95 10.86 3.13
CA ALA A 120 5.75 12.07 2.96
C ALA A 120 6.36 12.55 4.30
N ALA A 121 5.61 12.43 5.39
CA ALA A 121 6.02 12.90 6.72
C ALA A 121 6.97 11.93 7.44
N LEU A 122 6.79 10.64 7.25
CA LEU A 122 7.52 9.54 7.89
C LEU A 122 8.06 8.54 6.83
N PRO A 123 9.03 8.96 6.01
CA PRO A 123 9.53 8.18 4.88
C PRO A 123 10.52 7.10 5.34
N GLY A 124 10.03 6.00 5.89
CA GLY A 124 10.83 4.83 6.27
C GLY A 124 10.27 3.55 5.66
N ASN A 125 11.07 2.49 5.65
CA ASN A 125 10.53 1.17 5.35
C ASN A 125 9.59 0.74 6.49
N GLY A 126 8.57 -0.06 6.15
CA GLY A 126 7.53 -0.42 7.11
C GLY A 126 6.29 0.48 7.10
N GLY A 127 6.31 1.67 6.48
CA GLY A 127 5.15 2.52 6.20
C GLY A 127 4.15 2.64 7.35
N PHE A 128 2.96 2.08 7.17
CA PHE A 128 1.86 2.10 8.15
C PHE A 128 2.24 1.51 9.52
N VAL A 129 3.22 0.62 9.62
CA VAL A 129 3.73 0.11 10.91
C VAL A 129 4.39 1.24 11.70
N VAL A 130 5.23 2.04 11.01
CA VAL A 130 5.89 3.22 11.60
C VAL A 130 4.85 4.24 12.06
N TRP A 131 3.77 4.42 11.30
CA TRP A 131 2.71 5.38 11.64
C TRP A 131 1.96 4.98 12.91
N ALA A 132 1.58 3.70 13.04
CA ALA A 132 0.92 3.18 14.22
C ALA A 132 1.84 3.15 15.46
N ASP A 133 3.10 2.77 15.27
CA ASP A 133 4.12 2.82 16.34
C ASP A 133 4.31 4.25 16.84
N ARG A 134 4.41 5.21 15.94
CA ARG A 134 4.58 6.62 16.29
C ARG A 134 3.35 7.22 16.98
N ALA A 135 2.14 6.77 16.60
CA ALA A 135 0.90 7.27 17.16
C ALA A 135 0.60 6.66 18.53
N PHE A 136 0.75 5.37 18.69
CA PHE A 136 0.21 4.60 19.83
C PHE A 136 1.25 3.68 20.50
N GLY A 137 2.49 3.65 20.01
CA GLY A 137 3.57 2.86 20.56
C GLY A 137 3.74 1.46 19.98
N PRO A 138 4.78 0.72 20.43
CA PRO A 138 5.26 -0.51 19.78
C PRO A 138 4.22 -1.64 19.68
N PHE A 139 3.32 -1.75 20.64
CA PHE A 139 2.25 -2.76 20.61
C PHE A 139 1.31 -2.55 19.42
N PHE A 140 0.89 -1.32 19.19
CA PHE A 140 0.02 -0.99 18.05
C PHE A 140 0.76 -1.04 16.71
N GLY A 141 2.05 -0.67 16.69
CA GLY A 141 2.91 -0.89 15.52
C GLY A 141 3.01 -2.37 15.17
N TRP A 142 3.24 -3.23 16.16
CA TRP A 142 3.24 -4.68 15.96
C TRP A 142 1.89 -5.22 15.47
N LEU A 143 0.79 -4.78 16.07
CA LEU A 143 -0.55 -5.24 15.71
C LEU A 143 -0.91 -4.83 14.27
N MET A 144 -0.63 -3.57 13.91
CA MET A 144 -0.71 -3.07 12.53
C MET A 144 0.10 -3.95 11.59
N GLY A 145 1.38 -4.17 11.91
CA GLY A 145 2.28 -5.00 11.13
C GLY A 145 1.75 -6.43 10.94
N THR A 146 1.22 -7.03 11.99
CA THR A 146 0.66 -8.39 11.94
C THR A 146 -0.55 -8.45 11.01
N TRP A 147 -1.53 -7.58 11.18
CA TRP A 147 -2.74 -7.58 10.36
C TRP A 147 -2.45 -7.31 8.89
N LYS A 148 -1.67 -6.26 8.61
CA LYS A 148 -1.34 -5.87 7.22
C LYS A 148 -0.44 -6.89 6.54
N TYR A 149 0.57 -7.43 7.22
CA TYR A 149 1.42 -8.47 6.66
C TYR A 149 0.64 -9.73 6.30
N LEU A 150 -0.18 -10.23 7.23
CA LEU A 150 -1.00 -11.42 6.97
C LEU A 150 -2.02 -11.14 5.86
N SER A 151 -2.68 -9.98 5.86
CA SER A 151 -3.57 -9.58 4.77
C SER A 151 -2.85 -9.59 3.43
N GLY A 152 -1.66 -8.96 3.32
CA GLY A 152 -0.88 -8.89 2.10
C GLY A 152 -0.41 -10.26 1.60
N VAL A 153 0.09 -11.13 2.49
CA VAL A 153 0.54 -12.47 2.12
C VAL A 153 -0.62 -13.39 1.72
N ILE A 154 -1.76 -13.28 2.42
CA ILE A 154 -2.99 -13.99 2.03
C ILE A 154 -3.46 -13.49 0.66
N ASN A 155 -3.48 -12.18 0.44
CA ASN A 155 -3.85 -11.58 -0.84
C ASN A 155 -2.91 -12.04 -1.97
N CYS A 156 -1.61 -12.09 -1.71
CA CYS A 156 -0.61 -12.57 -2.67
C CYS A 156 -0.92 -13.99 -3.18
N ALA A 157 -1.55 -14.84 -2.36
CA ALA A 157 -1.97 -16.19 -2.74
C ALA A 157 -3.11 -16.23 -3.78
N ALA A 158 -3.85 -15.12 -3.96
CA ALA A 158 -4.89 -15.03 -4.98
C ALA A 158 -4.31 -14.98 -6.40
N PHE A 159 -3.11 -14.41 -6.58
CA PHE A 159 -2.56 -14.17 -7.92
C PHE A 159 -2.10 -15.44 -8.65
N PRO A 160 -1.42 -16.42 -8.02
CA PRO A 160 -1.19 -17.71 -8.63
C PRO A 160 -2.50 -18.44 -9.00
N ALA A 161 -3.54 -18.32 -8.17
CA ALA A 161 -4.85 -18.92 -8.47
C ALA A 161 -5.49 -18.28 -9.71
N LEU A 162 -5.52 -16.94 -9.79
CA LEU A 162 -5.98 -16.21 -10.97
C LEU A 162 -5.16 -16.57 -12.21
N PHE A 163 -3.83 -16.61 -12.09
CA PHE A 163 -2.96 -17.04 -13.18
C PHE A 163 -3.37 -18.41 -13.74
N ALA A 164 -3.58 -19.39 -12.86
CA ALA A 164 -3.98 -20.73 -13.25
C ALA A 164 -5.39 -20.75 -13.87
N ASP A 165 -6.33 -19.95 -13.34
CA ASP A 165 -7.69 -19.84 -13.86
C ASP A 165 -7.71 -19.26 -15.27
N TYR A 166 -6.98 -18.17 -15.54
CA TYR A 166 -6.87 -17.59 -16.88
C TYR A 166 -6.11 -18.51 -17.85
N LEU A 167 -4.98 -19.08 -17.42
CA LEU A 167 -4.21 -19.98 -18.26
C LEU A 167 -4.99 -21.25 -18.62
N SER A 168 -5.88 -21.72 -17.73
CA SER A 168 -6.72 -22.91 -17.98
C SER A 168 -7.70 -22.73 -19.14
N ARG A 169 -8.06 -21.49 -19.48
CA ARG A 169 -8.92 -21.17 -20.62
C ARG A 169 -8.23 -21.42 -21.98
N VAL A 170 -6.90 -21.34 -21.99
CA VAL A 170 -6.06 -21.62 -23.16
C VAL A 170 -5.52 -23.05 -23.12
N TYR A 171 -5.14 -23.52 -21.93
CA TYR A 171 -4.54 -24.84 -21.73
C TYR A 171 -5.20 -25.54 -20.54
N SER A 172 -6.26 -26.27 -20.80
CA SER A 172 -7.12 -26.91 -19.79
C SER A 172 -6.41 -27.78 -18.75
N PRO A 173 -5.26 -28.47 -19.00
CA PRO A 173 -4.59 -29.28 -17.98
C PRO A 173 -4.14 -28.52 -16.74
N VAL A 174 -3.97 -27.20 -16.80
CA VAL A 174 -3.57 -26.38 -15.65
C VAL A 174 -4.74 -25.96 -14.76
N GLY A 175 -5.98 -26.21 -15.17
CA GLY A 175 -7.19 -25.79 -14.45
C GLY A 175 -7.55 -26.67 -13.25
N SER A 176 -7.08 -27.93 -13.20
CA SER A 176 -7.48 -28.88 -12.17
C SER A 176 -6.42 -29.92 -11.89
N GLY A 177 -6.58 -30.66 -10.77
CA GLY A 177 -5.73 -31.78 -10.41
C GLY A 177 -4.23 -31.42 -10.27
N THR A 178 -3.37 -32.36 -10.65
CA THR A 178 -1.91 -32.23 -10.54
C THR A 178 -1.37 -31.07 -11.38
N GLY A 179 -1.95 -30.81 -12.57
CA GLY A 179 -1.53 -29.67 -13.40
C GLY A 179 -1.68 -28.33 -12.71
N ARG A 180 -2.81 -28.11 -12.00
CA ARG A 180 -3.03 -26.90 -11.23
C ARG A 180 -1.99 -26.76 -10.09
N TYR A 181 -1.75 -27.82 -9.33
CA TYR A 181 -0.78 -27.79 -8.24
C TYR A 181 0.64 -27.47 -8.72
N ILE A 182 1.07 -28.07 -9.83
CA ILE A 182 2.38 -27.77 -10.44
C ILE A 182 2.44 -26.30 -10.86
N THR A 183 1.40 -25.80 -11.54
CA THR A 183 1.36 -24.41 -12.01
C THR A 183 1.45 -23.42 -10.86
N LEU A 184 0.66 -23.61 -9.80
CA LEU A 184 0.69 -22.76 -8.60
C LEU A 184 2.08 -22.76 -7.95
N THR A 185 2.69 -23.95 -7.80
CA THR A 185 4.01 -24.09 -7.17
C THR A 185 5.10 -23.44 -8.02
N VAL A 186 5.13 -23.73 -9.33
CA VAL A 186 6.13 -23.18 -10.25
C VAL A 186 6.02 -21.66 -10.30
N MET A 187 4.80 -21.12 -10.41
CA MET A 187 4.60 -19.68 -10.42
C MET A 187 5.13 -19.03 -9.15
N ASN A 188 4.73 -19.53 -7.96
CA ASN A 188 5.22 -19.00 -6.69
C ASN A 188 6.75 -18.97 -6.62
N VAL A 189 7.43 -20.08 -7.01
CA VAL A 189 8.89 -20.18 -6.94
C VAL A 189 9.56 -19.25 -7.94
N VAL A 190 9.14 -19.27 -9.21
CA VAL A 190 9.77 -18.47 -10.28
C VAL A 190 9.63 -16.98 -10.00
N LEU A 191 8.44 -16.51 -9.60
CA LEU A 191 8.24 -15.10 -9.31
C LEU A 191 8.96 -14.67 -8.02
N SER A 192 9.03 -15.52 -7.01
CA SER A 192 9.82 -15.21 -5.82
C SER A 192 11.31 -15.07 -6.12
N VAL A 193 11.86 -15.91 -7.00
CA VAL A 193 13.24 -15.76 -7.48
C VAL A 193 13.42 -14.45 -8.26
N LEU A 194 12.45 -14.08 -9.10
CA LEU A 194 12.46 -12.79 -9.81
C LEU A 194 12.44 -11.62 -8.82
N ASN A 195 11.65 -11.69 -7.77
CA ASN A 195 11.57 -10.65 -6.73
C ASN A 195 12.93 -10.40 -6.03
N VAL A 196 13.75 -11.44 -5.88
CA VAL A 196 15.11 -11.30 -5.32
C VAL A 196 16.03 -10.45 -6.20
N THR A 197 15.75 -10.30 -7.50
CA THR A 197 16.63 -9.55 -8.43
C THR A 197 16.68 -8.05 -8.21
N GLY A 198 15.81 -7.48 -7.40
CA GLY A 198 15.89 -6.10 -6.94
C GLY A 198 14.68 -5.23 -7.27
N LEU A 199 14.35 -4.35 -6.33
CA LEU A 199 13.17 -3.49 -6.40
C LEU A 199 13.17 -2.53 -7.63
N SER A 200 14.33 -2.08 -8.08
CA SER A 200 14.45 -1.23 -9.28
C SER A 200 14.10 -2.01 -10.55
N ILE A 201 14.52 -3.28 -10.64
CA ILE A 201 14.18 -4.16 -11.76
C ILE A 201 12.70 -4.48 -11.73
N VAL A 202 12.16 -4.86 -10.57
CA VAL A 202 10.73 -5.12 -10.36
C VAL A 202 9.89 -3.89 -10.74
N GLY A 203 10.32 -2.68 -10.36
CA GLY A 203 9.61 -1.44 -10.69
C GLY A 203 9.54 -1.16 -12.20
N TRP A 204 10.64 -1.32 -12.95
CA TRP A 204 10.61 -1.16 -14.41
C TRP A 204 9.88 -2.31 -15.12
N PHE A 205 9.98 -3.52 -14.57
CA PHE A 205 9.21 -4.66 -15.04
C PHE A 205 7.70 -4.41 -14.87
N ALA A 206 7.28 -3.84 -13.74
CA ALA A 206 5.90 -3.41 -13.53
C ALA A 206 5.42 -2.40 -14.59
N VAL A 207 6.27 -1.46 -15.02
CA VAL A 207 5.91 -0.53 -16.12
C VAL A 207 5.60 -1.29 -17.41
N VAL A 208 6.46 -2.22 -17.80
CA VAL A 208 6.27 -3.03 -19.01
C VAL A 208 5.01 -3.89 -18.90
N LEU A 209 4.86 -4.61 -17.79
CA LEU A 209 3.69 -5.44 -17.53
C LEU A 209 2.39 -4.63 -17.55
N GLY A 210 2.37 -3.45 -16.91
CA GLY A 210 1.19 -2.60 -16.85
C GLY A 210 0.77 -2.08 -18.22
N VAL A 211 1.70 -1.66 -19.06
CA VAL A 211 1.42 -1.26 -20.43
C VAL A 211 0.85 -2.42 -21.24
N LEU A 212 1.48 -3.61 -21.16
CA LEU A 212 1.04 -4.78 -21.89
C LEU A 212 -0.32 -5.31 -21.41
N SER A 213 -0.56 -5.35 -20.08
CA SER A 213 -1.81 -5.87 -19.52
C SER A 213 -3.01 -4.93 -19.72
N LEU A 214 -2.79 -3.61 -19.78
CA LEU A 214 -3.87 -2.65 -20.03
C LEU A 214 -4.16 -2.46 -21.51
N SER A 215 -3.19 -2.72 -22.40
CA SER A 215 -3.35 -2.50 -23.84
C SER A 215 -4.56 -3.19 -24.47
N PRO A 216 -4.90 -4.46 -24.16
CA PRO A 216 -6.08 -5.10 -24.75
C PRO A 216 -7.39 -4.42 -24.32
N PHE A 217 -7.46 -3.86 -23.12
CA PHE A 217 -8.66 -3.16 -22.65
C PHE A 217 -8.84 -1.79 -23.30
N ILE A 218 -7.75 -1.09 -23.57
CA ILE A 218 -7.79 0.17 -24.32
C ILE A 218 -8.35 -0.11 -25.71
N LEU A 219 -7.87 -1.16 -26.37
CA LEU A 219 -8.38 -1.55 -27.70
C LEU A 219 -9.80 -2.04 -27.63
N MET A 220 -10.14 -2.92 -26.67
CA MET A 220 -11.51 -3.40 -26.47
C MET A 220 -12.47 -2.24 -26.28
N THR A 221 -12.13 -1.26 -25.44
CA THR A 221 -12.96 -0.10 -25.18
C THR A 221 -13.17 0.72 -26.45
N GLY A 222 -12.11 0.99 -27.22
CA GLY A 222 -12.21 1.75 -28.47
C GLY A 222 -13.08 1.04 -29.52
N ILE A 223 -12.92 -0.27 -29.71
CA ILE A 223 -13.69 -1.08 -30.66
C ILE A 223 -15.15 -1.24 -30.22
N ALA A 224 -15.39 -1.23 -28.88
CA ALA A 224 -16.74 -1.38 -28.34
C ALA A 224 -17.63 -0.15 -28.57
N ILE A 225 -17.08 1.07 -28.66
CA ILE A 225 -17.83 2.35 -28.73
C ILE A 225 -19.05 2.26 -29.67
N PRO A 226 -18.92 1.87 -30.96
CA PRO A 226 -20.05 1.82 -31.88
C PRO A 226 -21.06 0.69 -31.57
N LYS A 227 -20.71 -0.26 -30.69
CA LYS A 227 -21.53 -1.43 -30.35
C LYS A 227 -22.25 -1.27 -29.01
N ILE A 228 -21.93 -0.22 -28.25
CA ILE A 228 -22.52 0.04 -26.94
C ILE A 228 -24.02 0.35 -27.08
N LYS A 229 -24.81 -0.35 -26.28
CA LYS A 229 -26.24 -0.05 -26.08
C LYS A 229 -26.43 0.37 -24.61
N PRO A 230 -26.67 1.66 -24.34
CA PRO A 230 -26.74 2.18 -22.95
C PRO A 230 -27.83 1.50 -22.09
N SER A 231 -28.89 0.97 -22.71
CA SER A 231 -29.93 0.22 -22.00
C SER A 231 -29.41 -1.02 -21.28
N ARG A 232 -28.31 -1.63 -21.75
CA ARG A 232 -27.68 -2.80 -21.11
C ARG A 232 -27.02 -2.44 -19.77
N TRP A 233 -26.60 -1.20 -19.59
CA TRP A 233 -26.05 -0.73 -18.33
C TRP A 233 -27.07 -0.65 -17.20
N LEU A 234 -28.37 -0.63 -17.55
CA LEU A 234 -29.47 -0.59 -16.57
C LEU A 234 -29.89 -1.96 -16.07
N ILE A 235 -29.29 -3.05 -16.62
CA ILE A 235 -29.62 -4.41 -16.22
C ILE A 235 -29.11 -4.66 -14.80
N THR A 236 -29.96 -5.32 -13.99
CA THR A 236 -29.60 -5.80 -12.64
C THR A 236 -29.70 -7.31 -12.59
N ALA A 237 -28.92 -7.97 -11.73
CA ALA A 237 -29.09 -9.38 -11.44
C ALA A 237 -30.42 -9.64 -10.74
N GLU A 238 -31.08 -10.76 -11.03
CA GLU A 238 -32.35 -11.15 -10.38
C GLU A 238 -32.12 -11.37 -8.88
N ASN A 239 -31.17 -12.22 -8.53
CA ASN A 239 -30.74 -12.46 -7.17
C ASN A 239 -29.42 -11.72 -6.91
N LYS A 240 -29.42 -10.79 -5.94
CA LYS A 240 -28.25 -9.97 -5.66
C LYS A 240 -27.46 -10.57 -4.49
N ASP A 241 -26.21 -10.89 -4.74
CA ASP A 241 -25.24 -11.29 -3.71
C ASP A 241 -24.40 -10.07 -3.27
N TRP A 242 -24.92 -9.33 -2.30
CA TRP A 242 -24.23 -8.15 -1.76
C TRP A 242 -22.93 -8.48 -1.06
N ARG A 243 -22.75 -9.70 -0.54
CA ARG A 243 -21.48 -10.12 0.06
C ARG A 243 -20.39 -10.21 -0.98
N THR A 244 -20.62 -10.96 -2.04
CA THR A 244 -19.67 -11.06 -3.17
C THR A 244 -19.44 -9.69 -3.79
N PHE A 245 -20.51 -8.89 -4.00
CA PHE A 245 -20.42 -7.54 -4.55
C PHE A 245 -19.44 -6.66 -3.77
N PHE A 246 -19.67 -6.45 -2.46
CA PHE A 246 -18.85 -5.56 -1.66
C PHE A 246 -17.45 -6.11 -1.41
N ASN A 247 -17.27 -7.42 -1.21
CA ASN A 247 -15.95 -8.01 -1.05
C ASN A 247 -15.10 -7.87 -2.32
N THR A 248 -15.67 -8.14 -3.48
CA THR A 248 -14.94 -8.03 -4.76
C THR A 248 -14.66 -6.58 -5.11
N LEU A 249 -15.63 -5.67 -4.93
CA LEU A 249 -15.42 -4.24 -5.15
C LEU A 249 -14.31 -3.68 -4.26
N PHE A 250 -14.33 -4.03 -2.97
CA PHE A 250 -13.31 -3.62 -2.02
C PHE A 250 -11.95 -4.21 -2.36
N TRP A 251 -11.88 -5.49 -2.69
CA TRP A 251 -10.64 -6.16 -3.06
C TRP A 251 -9.95 -5.52 -4.28
N ASN A 252 -10.73 -5.10 -5.27
CA ASN A 252 -10.21 -4.48 -6.49
C ASN A 252 -9.72 -3.03 -6.29
N LEU A 253 -10.04 -2.38 -5.17
CA LEU A 253 -9.78 -0.96 -4.94
C LEU A 253 -9.10 -0.67 -3.59
N ASN A 254 -8.52 -1.66 -2.92
CA ASN A 254 -7.78 -1.53 -1.66
C ASN A 254 -6.25 -1.57 -1.85
N PHE A 255 -5.47 -1.60 -0.78
CA PHE A 255 -4.00 -1.69 -0.74
C PHE A 255 -3.25 -0.44 -1.26
N TRP A 256 -3.84 0.75 -1.23
CA TRP A 256 -3.18 2.00 -1.62
C TRP A 256 -1.99 2.35 -0.71
N ASP A 257 -1.99 1.88 0.51
CA ASP A 257 -0.96 2.10 1.52
C ASP A 257 0.25 1.15 1.41
N SER A 258 0.11 0.04 0.71
CA SER A 258 1.13 -1.03 0.66
C SER A 258 2.48 -0.53 0.15
N ALA A 259 2.50 0.31 -0.87
CA ALA A 259 3.74 0.91 -1.39
C ALA A 259 4.49 1.77 -0.35
N SER A 260 3.82 2.22 0.72
CA SER A 260 4.44 2.98 1.80
C SER A 260 5.52 2.21 2.54
N THR A 261 5.44 0.88 2.57
CA THR A 261 6.44 0.00 3.18
C THR A 261 7.80 0.08 2.52
N MET A 262 7.85 0.57 1.28
CA MET A 262 9.05 0.78 0.48
C MET A 262 9.47 2.26 0.42
N ALA A 263 8.92 3.13 1.27
CA ALA A 263 9.15 4.58 1.19
C ALA A 263 10.62 4.98 1.37
N GLY A 264 11.40 4.19 2.11
CA GLY A 264 12.84 4.38 2.25
C GLY A 264 13.64 4.15 0.95
N GLU A 265 13.06 3.41 0.01
CA GLU A 265 13.65 3.07 -1.28
C GLU A 265 13.24 4.04 -2.40
N VAL A 266 12.36 5.01 -2.13
CA VAL A 266 11.83 5.97 -3.11
C VAL A 266 12.68 7.23 -3.16
N GLU A 267 12.88 7.78 -4.35
CA GLU A 267 13.55 9.07 -4.54
C GLU A 267 12.61 10.21 -4.13
N LYS A 268 13.07 11.08 -3.19
CA LYS A 268 12.32 12.24 -2.70
C LYS A 268 10.86 11.91 -2.33
N PRO A 269 10.62 10.98 -1.38
CA PRO A 269 9.29 10.41 -1.12
C PRO A 269 8.23 11.48 -0.85
N GLY A 270 8.56 12.59 -0.16
CA GLY A 270 7.64 13.69 0.09
C GLY A 270 7.05 14.39 -1.13
N LYS A 271 7.66 14.23 -2.31
CA LYS A 271 7.14 14.76 -3.59
C LYS A 271 6.63 13.65 -4.51
N THR A 272 7.28 12.50 -4.47
CA THR A 272 7.03 11.40 -5.39
C THR A 272 5.76 10.64 -5.02
N PHE A 273 5.53 10.32 -3.73
CA PHE A 273 4.33 9.60 -3.30
C PHE A 273 3.02 10.33 -3.61
N PRO A 274 2.82 11.62 -3.26
CA PRO A 274 1.57 12.30 -3.55
C PRO A 274 1.22 12.31 -5.05
N ARG A 275 2.23 12.49 -5.90
CA ARG A 275 2.05 12.49 -7.36
C ARG A 275 1.75 11.11 -7.90
N ALA A 276 2.48 10.10 -7.42
CA ALA A 276 2.29 8.72 -7.85
C ALA A 276 0.88 8.22 -7.49
N LEU A 277 0.42 8.48 -6.28
CA LEU A 277 -0.90 8.07 -5.82
C LEU A 277 -2.03 8.73 -6.61
N VAL A 278 -1.95 10.05 -6.88
CA VAL A 278 -2.96 10.73 -7.71
C VAL A 278 -3.07 10.10 -9.10
N VAL A 279 -1.93 9.86 -9.76
CA VAL A 279 -1.92 9.25 -11.10
C VAL A 279 -2.44 7.82 -11.04
N ALA A 280 -2.02 7.04 -10.03
CA ALA A 280 -2.46 5.65 -9.86
C ALA A 280 -3.98 5.56 -9.59
N VAL A 281 -4.57 6.46 -8.76
CA VAL A 281 -6.02 6.51 -8.52
C VAL A 281 -6.78 6.73 -9.82
N VAL A 282 -6.37 7.71 -10.64
CA VAL A 282 -7.02 7.98 -11.92
C VAL A 282 -6.86 6.80 -12.88
N MET A 283 -5.65 6.25 -12.98
CA MET A 283 -5.36 5.10 -13.85
C MET A 283 -6.17 3.87 -13.45
N THR A 284 -6.26 3.57 -12.17
CA THR A 284 -7.04 2.44 -11.64
C THR A 284 -8.54 2.65 -11.86
N SER A 285 -9.08 3.82 -11.52
CA SER A 285 -10.52 4.10 -11.68
C SER A 285 -10.97 3.99 -13.14
N LEU A 286 -10.20 4.57 -14.07
CA LEU A 286 -10.48 4.45 -15.50
C LEU A 286 -10.22 3.03 -16.01
N GLY A 287 -9.19 2.35 -15.48
CA GLY A 287 -8.83 0.99 -15.83
C GLY A 287 -9.92 -0.05 -15.50
N TYR A 288 -10.75 0.21 -14.50
CA TYR A 288 -11.94 -0.60 -14.22
C TYR A 288 -13.19 -0.14 -14.97
N LEU A 289 -13.49 1.16 -14.87
CA LEU A 289 -14.75 1.70 -15.35
C LEU A 289 -14.93 1.55 -16.87
N LEU A 290 -13.90 1.91 -17.65
CA LEU A 290 -13.98 1.88 -19.11
C LEU A 290 -14.15 0.46 -19.67
N PRO A 291 -13.38 -0.56 -19.27
CA PRO A 291 -13.60 -1.94 -19.72
C PRO A 291 -14.93 -2.51 -19.27
N LEU A 292 -15.41 -2.19 -18.06
CA LEU A 292 -16.73 -2.63 -17.59
C LEU A 292 -17.85 -2.01 -18.43
N MET A 293 -17.77 -0.71 -18.72
CA MET A 293 -18.72 -0.04 -19.62
C MET A 293 -18.72 -0.66 -21.01
N ALA A 294 -17.52 -0.92 -21.55
CA ALA A 294 -17.35 -1.53 -22.87
C ALA A 294 -17.91 -2.96 -22.91
N GLY A 295 -17.51 -3.79 -21.97
CA GLY A 295 -17.92 -5.19 -21.91
C GLY A 295 -19.42 -5.35 -21.70
N THR A 296 -19.97 -4.68 -20.67
CA THR A 296 -21.42 -4.77 -20.37
C THR A 296 -22.30 -4.07 -21.41
N GLY A 297 -21.82 -2.96 -22.00
CA GLY A 297 -22.59 -2.21 -22.99
C GLY A 297 -22.60 -2.84 -24.39
N ALA A 298 -21.49 -3.48 -24.80
CA ALA A 298 -21.33 -4.00 -26.15
C ALA A 298 -21.68 -5.49 -26.31
N THR A 299 -21.90 -6.25 -25.20
CA THR A 299 -22.27 -7.66 -25.23
C THR A 299 -23.72 -7.89 -24.75
N ASP A 300 -24.35 -8.99 -25.18
CA ASP A 300 -25.67 -9.41 -24.73
C ASP A 300 -25.61 -10.50 -23.62
N ALA A 301 -24.47 -10.62 -22.96
CA ALA A 301 -24.25 -11.61 -21.91
C ALA A 301 -25.12 -11.34 -20.67
N SER A 302 -25.75 -12.40 -20.14
CA SER A 302 -26.47 -12.32 -18.86
C SER A 302 -25.50 -12.01 -17.72
N PRO A 303 -25.93 -11.36 -16.62
CA PRO A 303 -25.07 -11.12 -15.46
C PRO A 303 -24.40 -12.39 -14.92
N ASP A 304 -25.10 -13.54 -14.90
CA ASP A 304 -24.58 -14.81 -14.37
C ASP A 304 -23.37 -15.35 -15.15
N ALA A 305 -23.17 -14.92 -16.40
CA ALA A 305 -22.02 -15.32 -17.20
C ALA A 305 -20.71 -14.65 -16.74
N TRP A 306 -20.80 -13.57 -15.95
CA TRP A 306 -19.65 -12.75 -15.55
C TRP A 306 -18.86 -13.35 -14.38
N GLY A 307 -18.38 -14.59 -14.53
CA GLY A 307 -17.38 -15.19 -13.64
C GLY A 307 -15.96 -14.71 -13.97
N ASN A 308 -15.00 -15.06 -13.11
CA ASN A 308 -13.58 -14.72 -13.32
C ASN A 308 -13.12 -15.09 -14.74
N GLY A 309 -12.50 -14.14 -15.44
CA GLY A 309 -11.99 -14.29 -16.80
C GLY A 309 -13.00 -14.05 -17.90
N PHE A 310 -14.24 -13.64 -17.60
CA PHE A 310 -15.25 -13.36 -18.62
C PHE A 310 -14.88 -12.17 -19.53
N PHE A 311 -14.00 -11.26 -19.10
CA PHE A 311 -13.53 -10.21 -20.00
C PHE A 311 -12.88 -10.72 -21.27
N ALA A 312 -12.24 -11.89 -21.24
CA ALA A 312 -11.69 -12.52 -22.44
C ALA A 312 -12.81 -12.94 -23.42
N ASP A 313 -13.89 -13.51 -22.90
CA ASP A 313 -15.05 -13.88 -23.71
C ASP A 313 -15.76 -12.63 -24.26
N ALA A 314 -15.96 -11.61 -23.43
CA ALA A 314 -16.50 -10.32 -23.86
C ALA A 314 -15.65 -9.68 -24.96
N ALA A 315 -14.32 -9.70 -24.84
CA ALA A 315 -13.40 -9.22 -25.87
C ALA A 315 -13.55 -10.02 -27.18
N GLY A 316 -13.73 -11.35 -27.05
CA GLY A 316 -14.03 -12.23 -28.19
C GLY A 316 -15.30 -11.85 -28.91
N MET A 317 -16.38 -11.55 -28.19
CA MET A 317 -17.66 -11.08 -28.74
C MET A 317 -17.55 -9.70 -29.40
N ILE A 318 -16.70 -8.82 -28.85
CA ILE A 318 -16.52 -7.44 -29.33
C ILE A 318 -15.65 -7.39 -30.59
N ALA A 319 -14.50 -8.08 -30.60
CA ALA A 319 -13.50 -7.92 -31.64
C ALA A 319 -12.96 -9.23 -32.22
N GLY A 320 -13.45 -10.38 -31.74
CA GLY A 320 -13.02 -11.67 -32.23
C GLY A 320 -11.91 -12.34 -31.43
N THR A 321 -11.54 -13.54 -31.84
CA THR A 321 -10.67 -14.47 -31.10
C THR A 321 -9.29 -13.89 -30.77
N TRP A 322 -8.74 -13.04 -31.62
CA TRP A 322 -7.44 -12.42 -31.40
C TRP A 322 -7.40 -11.53 -30.14
N LEU A 323 -8.46 -10.76 -29.92
CA LEU A 323 -8.54 -9.89 -28.73
C LEU A 323 -8.85 -10.71 -27.48
N LYS A 324 -9.63 -11.80 -27.59
CA LYS A 324 -9.83 -12.77 -26.50
C LYS A 324 -8.49 -13.26 -25.97
N TYR A 325 -7.63 -13.82 -26.83
CA TYR A 325 -6.32 -14.32 -26.41
C TYR A 325 -5.40 -13.22 -25.88
N TRP A 326 -5.49 -12.00 -26.43
CA TRP A 326 -4.69 -10.88 -25.90
C TRP A 326 -5.12 -10.49 -24.50
N VAL A 327 -6.42 -10.47 -24.19
CA VAL A 327 -6.92 -10.25 -22.82
C VAL A 327 -6.44 -11.36 -21.88
N GLU A 328 -6.47 -12.63 -22.31
CA GLU A 328 -5.97 -13.75 -21.51
C GLU A 328 -4.47 -13.65 -21.22
N VAL A 329 -3.65 -13.29 -22.20
CA VAL A 329 -2.22 -13.02 -22.02
C VAL A 329 -2.03 -11.83 -21.08
N GLY A 330 -2.81 -10.75 -21.25
CA GLY A 330 -2.79 -9.60 -20.38
C GLY A 330 -3.12 -9.95 -18.91
N ALA A 331 -4.07 -10.88 -18.68
CA ALA A 331 -4.43 -11.36 -17.36
C ALA A 331 -3.30 -12.13 -16.67
N VAL A 332 -2.61 -12.98 -17.42
CA VAL A 332 -1.42 -13.70 -16.96
C VAL A 332 -0.33 -12.71 -16.56
N LEU A 333 -0.04 -11.72 -17.42
CA LEU A 333 0.96 -10.68 -17.15
C LEU A 333 0.57 -9.80 -15.95
N SER A 334 -0.72 -9.50 -15.81
CA SER A 334 -1.25 -8.76 -14.65
C SER A 334 -1.02 -9.52 -13.34
N SER A 335 -1.34 -10.81 -13.31
CA SER A 335 -1.13 -11.65 -12.12
C SER A 335 0.33 -11.70 -11.68
N VAL A 336 1.27 -11.69 -12.65
CA VAL A 336 2.70 -11.59 -12.38
C VAL A 336 3.04 -10.25 -11.72
N GLY A 337 2.55 -9.13 -12.26
CA GLY A 337 2.80 -7.79 -11.72
C GLY A 337 2.24 -7.60 -10.31
N LEU A 338 1.01 -8.08 -10.07
CA LEU A 338 0.36 -8.08 -8.74
C LEU A 338 1.18 -8.88 -7.71
N TYR A 339 1.63 -10.08 -8.09
CA TYR A 339 2.48 -10.91 -7.23
C TYR A 339 3.78 -10.21 -6.85
N GLU A 340 4.49 -9.66 -7.85
CA GLU A 340 5.79 -9.00 -7.64
C GLU A 340 5.66 -7.76 -6.74
N ALA A 341 4.64 -6.94 -6.93
CA ALA A 341 4.39 -5.76 -6.12
C ALA A 341 4.10 -6.15 -4.66
N GLN A 342 3.10 -7.01 -4.44
CA GLN A 342 2.67 -7.44 -3.09
C GLN A 342 3.78 -8.19 -2.33
N LEU A 343 4.54 -9.05 -3.00
CA LEU A 343 5.67 -9.74 -2.38
C LEU A 343 6.77 -8.76 -1.96
N SER A 344 7.05 -7.74 -2.79
CA SER A 344 8.01 -6.69 -2.47
C SER A 344 7.56 -5.90 -1.25
N SER A 345 6.33 -5.37 -1.24
CA SER A 345 5.83 -4.55 -0.12
C SER A 345 5.81 -5.32 1.19
N GLY A 346 5.32 -6.56 1.20
CA GLY A 346 5.32 -7.43 2.39
C GLY A 346 6.73 -7.71 2.92
N SER A 347 7.68 -7.93 2.01
CA SER A 347 9.07 -8.19 2.40
C SER A 347 9.76 -6.96 2.99
N PHE A 348 9.55 -5.76 2.43
CA PHE A 348 10.04 -4.50 2.98
C PHE A 348 9.33 -4.09 4.26
N GLN A 349 8.06 -4.47 4.44
CA GLN A 349 7.36 -4.31 5.71
C GLN A 349 8.07 -5.02 6.86
N LEU A 350 8.52 -6.26 6.64
CA LEU A 350 9.28 -7.02 7.65
C LEU A 350 10.64 -6.35 7.96
N VAL A 351 11.31 -5.77 6.97
CA VAL A 351 12.51 -4.95 7.20
C VAL A 351 12.19 -3.79 8.13
N GLY A 352 11.15 -3.02 7.83
CA GLY A 352 10.74 -1.89 8.68
C GLY A 352 10.38 -2.31 10.10
N MET A 353 9.70 -3.44 10.28
CA MET A 353 9.42 -4.00 11.62
C MET A 353 10.71 -4.41 12.36
N ALA A 354 11.71 -4.94 11.65
CA ALA A 354 13.00 -5.27 12.24
C ALA A 354 13.83 -4.02 12.58
N ASP A 355 13.77 -2.98 11.75
CA ASP A 355 14.43 -1.70 12.00
C ASP A 355 13.86 -0.99 13.24
N LEU A 356 12.54 -1.08 13.45
CA LEU A 356 11.86 -0.62 14.67
C LEU A 356 12.16 -1.48 15.91
N GLY A 357 12.87 -2.59 15.76
CA GLY A 357 13.15 -3.52 16.87
C GLY A 357 11.92 -4.31 17.33
N LEU A 358 10.89 -4.41 16.49
CA LEU A 358 9.71 -5.25 16.70
C LEU A 358 10.00 -6.71 16.30
N LEU A 359 10.76 -6.92 15.23
CA LEU A 359 11.24 -8.22 14.77
C LEU A 359 12.75 -8.37 14.97
N PRO A 360 13.27 -9.61 15.03
CA PRO A 360 14.70 -9.88 15.09
C PRO A 360 15.45 -9.29 13.87
N LYS A 361 16.68 -8.81 14.12
CA LYS A 361 17.51 -8.12 13.12
C LYS A 361 17.77 -8.93 11.83
N PHE A 362 17.66 -10.26 11.88
CA PHE A 362 17.86 -11.07 10.68
C PHE A 362 16.78 -10.85 9.60
N PHE A 363 15.59 -10.34 9.95
CA PHE A 363 14.59 -9.94 8.95
C PHE A 363 15.00 -8.70 8.14
N ALA A 364 15.96 -7.91 8.63
CA ALA A 364 16.54 -6.78 7.90
C ALA A 364 17.74 -7.17 7.01
N LEU A 365 18.12 -8.47 6.97
CA LEU A 365 19.20 -8.94 6.12
C LEU A 365 18.85 -8.77 4.64
N ARG A 366 19.80 -8.19 3.89
CA ARG A 366 19.68 -7.97 2.45
C ARG A 366 20.61 -8.89 1.69
N ALA A 367 20.18 -9.33 0.50
CA ALA A 367 21.00 -10.13 -0.41
C ALA A 367 22.21 -9.31 -0.89
N PRO A 368 23.43 -9.88 -0.92
CA PRO A 368 24.66 -9.13 -1.16
C PRO A 368 24.72 -8.40 -2.51
N PHE A 369 24.15 -8.98 -3.58
CA PHE A 369 24.20 -8.41 -4.93
C PHE A 369 23.02 -7.52 -5.27
N PHE A 370 21.83 -7.85 -4.76
CA PHE A 370 20.58 -7.21 -5.15
C PHE A 370 20.01 -6.29 -4.06
N GLU A 371 20.61 -6.31 -2.87
CA GLU A 371 20.16 -5.55 -1.69
C GLU A 371 18.67 -5.75 -1.32
N THR A 372 18.11 -6.89 -1.69
CA THR A 372 16.71 -7.26 -1.45
C THR A 372 16.53 -8.00 -0.14
N PRO A 373 15.39 -7.87 0.54
CA PRO A 373 15.10 -8.53 1.82
C PRO A 373 14.75 -10.00 1.64
N TRP A 374 15.72 -10.82 1.28
CA TRP A 374 15.53 -12.23 0.91
C TRP A 374 14.84 -13.08 1.98
N VAL A 375 15.05 -12.78 3.28
CA VAL A 375 14.37 -13.50 4.38
C VAL A 375 12.88 -13.23 4.35
N GLY A 376 12.47 -11.98 4.15
CA GLY A 376 11.08 -11.60 4.00
C GLY A 376 10.43 -12.23 2.76
N ILE A 377 11.15 -12.22 1.63
CA ILE A 377 10.70 -12.86 0.38
C ILE A 377 10.47 -14.35 0.61
N LEU A 378 11.43 -15.06 1.21
CA LEU A 378 11.33 -16.50 1.47
C LEU A 378 10.14 -16.84 2.39
N LEU A 379 10.00 -16.12 3.52
CA LEU A 379 8.90 -16.35 4.45
C LEU A 379 7.54 -16.10 3.77
N SER A 380 7.40 -14.97 3.08
CA SER A 380 6.16 -14.63 2.36
C SER A 380 5.84 -15.68 1.29
N THR A 381 6.84 -16.14 0.54
CA THR A 381 6.67 -17.19 -0.49
C THR A 381 6.16 -18.50 0.11
N LEU A 382 6.73 -18.95 1.22
CA LEU A 382 6.31 -20.20 1.87
C LEU A 382 4.87 -20.13 2.34
N ILE A 383 4.46 -19.01 2.94
CA ILE A 383 3.08 -18.80 3.38
C ILE A 383 2.13 -18.71 2.18
N THR A 384 2.47 -17.89 1.19
CA THR A 384 1.69 -17.71 -0.05
C THR A 384 1.49 -19.04 -0.78
N MET A 385 2.54 -19.82 -0.91
CA MET A 385 2.48 -21.14 -1.56
C MET A 385 1.50 -22.08 -0.83
N GLY A 386 1.53 -22.11 0.50
CA GLY A 386 0.59 -22.91 1.29
C GLY A 386 -0.86 -22.45 1.14
N LEU A 387 -1.09 -21.13 1.05
CA LEU A 387 -2.43 -20.54 0.95
C LEU A 387 -3.00 -20.55 -0.47
N SER A 388 -2.17 -20.64 -1.51
CA SER A 388 -2.62 -20.64 -2.93
C SER A 388 -3.52 -21.82 -3.31
N PHE A 389 -3.63 -22.82 -2.44
CA PHE A 389 -4.53 -23.97 -2.63
C PHE A 389 -5.96 -23.75 -2.10
N LEU A 390 -6.21 -22.61 -1.44
CA LEU A 390 -7.55 -22.21 -1.00
C LEU A 390 -8.38 -21.66 -2.16
N SER A 391 -9.71 -21.57 -1.97
CA SER A 391 -10.57 -20.92 -2.97
C SER A 391 -10.32 -19.42 -3.00
N PHE A 392 -10.45 -18.82 -4.19
CA PHE A 392 -10.24 -17.38 -4.41
C PHE A 392 -11.11 -16.51 -3.47
N GLU A 393 -12.41 -16.86 -3.32
CA GLU A 393 -13.32 -16.12 -2.45
C GLU A 393 -12.90 -16.18 -0.97
N THR A 394 -12.37 -17.32 -0.52
CA THR A 394 -11.88 -17.45 0.87
C THR A 394 -10.63 -16.62 1.09
N ILE A 395 -9.71 -16.59 0.12
CA ILE A 395 -8.50 -15.76 0.14
C ILE A 395 -8.90 -14.29 0.23
N VAL A 396 -9.73 -13.81 -0.70
CA VAL A 396 -10.17 -12.41 -0.78
C VAL A 396 -10.88 -11.97 0.50
N ALA A 397 -11.83 -12.75 0.99
CA ALA A 397 -12.58 -12.39 2.19
C ALA A 397 -11.69 -12.34 3.44
N SER A 398 -10.72 -13.26 3.57
CA SER A 398 -9.77 -13.29 4.71
C SER A 398 -8.79 -12.12 4.64
N ALA A 399 -8.26 -11.81 3.47
CA ALA A 399 -7.40 -10.67 3.25
C ALA A 399 -8.13 -9.35 3.60
N ASN A 400 -9.34 -9.16 3.07
CA ASN A 400 -10.17 -7.98 3.32
C ASN A 400 -10.47 -7.76 4.80
N PHE A 401 -10.75 -8.82 5.55
CA PHE A 401 -11.05 -8.71 6.99
C PHE A 401 -9.85 -8.19 7.79
N LEU A 402 -8.68 -8.81 7.60
CA LEU A 402 -7.45 -8.39 8.28
C LEU A 402 -7.00 -7.00 7.84
N TYR A 403 -7.15 -6.69 6.54
CA TYR A 403 -6.90 -5.36 6.00
C TYR A 403 -7.77 -4.30 6.68
N SER A 404 -9.06 -4.61 6.86
CA SER A 404 -10.01 -3.70 7.51
C SER A 404 -9.60 -3.34 8.93
N LEU A 405 -9.11 -4.31 9.72
CA LEU A 405 -8.58 -4.05 11.07
C LEU A 405 -7.39 -3.11 11.03
N GLY A 406 -6.43 -3.35 10.12
CA GLY A 406 -5.27 -2.48 9.92
C GLY A 406 -5.67 -1.07 9.52
N MET A 407 -6.60 -0.91 8.57
CA MET A 407 -7.03 0.39 8.08
C MET A 407 -7.75 1.24 9.12
N ILE A 408 -8.58 0.63 9.98
CA ILE A 408 -9.20 1.37 11.10
C ILE A 408 -8.12 1.94 12.03
N LEU A 409 -7.09 1.16 12.33
CA LEU A 409 -5.96 1.62 13.13
C LEU A 409 -5.14 2.70 12.40
N GLU A 410 -4.99 2.61 11.08
CA GLU A 410 -4.29 3.59 10.26
C GLU A 410 -5.01 4.94 10.24
N PHE A 411 -6.32 4.96 10.00
CA PHE A 411 -7.12 6.19 10.08
C PHE A 411 -7.08 6.81 11.48
N GLY A 412 -7.11 5.96 12.52
CA GLY A 412 -6.92 6.39 13.91
C GLY A 412 -5.54 7.04 14.12
N SER A 413 -4.48 6.41 13.61
CA SER A 413 -3.11 6.91 13.68
C SER A 413 -2.96 8.26 12.96
N PHE A 414 -3.55 8.40 11.78
CA PHE A 414 -3.53 9.62 10.99
C PHE A 414 -4.16 10.80 11.76
N ILE A 415 -5.37 10.61 12.30
CA ILE A 415 -6.07 11.66 13.07
C ILE A 415 -5.28 11.97 14.36
N TRP A 416 -4.78 10.96 15.06
CA TRP A 416 -4.00 11.13 16.27
C TRP A 416 -2.73 11.95 16.03
N LEU A 417 -1.96 11.59 14.99
CA LEU A 417 -0.74 12.31 14.63
C LEU A 417 -1.02 13.75 14.18
N ARG A 418 -2.19 14.03 13.58
CA ARG A 418 -2.60 15.40 13.24
C ARG A 418 -2.88 16.25 14.47
N VAL A 419 -3.45 15.65 15.52
CA VAL A 419 -3.87 16.35 16.76
C VAL A 419 -2.68 16.48 17.73
N LYS A 420 -1.94 15.39 17.96
CA LYS A 420 -0.91 15.33 19.00
C LYS A 420 0.47 15.76 18.54
N HIS A 421 0.75 15.65 17.24
CA HIS A 421 2.03 16.07 16.66
C HIS A 421 1.83 17.12 15.55
N PRO A 422 1.29 18.31 15.86
CA PRO A 422 1.07 19.36 14.87
C PRO A 422 2.39 19.85 14.25
N ASP A 423 3.50 19.77 15.01
CA ASP A 423 4.84 20.19 14.60
C ASP A 423 5.56 19.20 13.69
N LEU A 424 5.00 18.00 13.47
CA LEU A 424 5.55 17.04 12.55
C LEU A 424 5.65 17.67 11.15
N PHE A 425 6.85 17.70 10.59
CA PHE A 425 7.06 18.22 9.23
C PHE A 425 6.35 17.34 8.18
N ARG A 426 5.46 17.94 7.42
CA ARG A 426 4.66 17.30 6.37
C ARG A 426 4.91 17.96 5.03
N PRO A 427 5.81 17.39 4.18
CA PRO A 427 6.07 17.93 2.84
C PRO A 427 4.81 17.99 1.96
N TYR A 428 3.90 17.05 2.16
CA TYR A 428 2.54 17.06 1.65
C TYR A 428 1.57 17.01 2.82
N ARG A 429 0.51 17.81 2.74
CA ARG A 429 -0.53 17.88 3.76
C ARG A 429 -1.90 17.91 3.10
N VAL A 430 -2.80 17.01 3.51
CA VAL A 430 -4.18 17.00 3.02
C VAL A 430 -4.84 18.35 3.34
N PRO A 431 -5.41 19.05 2.32
CA PRO A 431 -5.89 20.43 2.46
C PRO A 431 -7.27 20.52 3.13
N LEU A 432 -7.49 19.72 4.19
CA LEU A 432 -8.72 19.71 4.99
C LEU A 432 -8.43 20.14 6.42
N ARG A 433 -9.40 20.80 7.05
CA ARG A 433 -9.41 21.07 8.49
C ARG A 433 -9.77 19.80 9.26
N LEU A 434 -9.48 19.76 10.56
CA LEU A 434 -9.70 18.56 11.39
C LEU A 434 -11.10 17.94 11.27
N PRO A 435 -12.22 18.70 11.30
CA PRO A 435 -13.54 18.10 11.09
C PRO A 435 -13.70 17.40 9.72
N GLY A 436 -13.15 18.01 8.65
CA GLY A 436 -13.15 17.39 7.31
C GLY A 436 -12.30 16.12 7.24
N LEU A 437 -11.16 16.08 7.95
CA LEU A 437 -10.32 14.88 8.05
C LEU A 437 -11.02 13.75 8.80
N ILE A 438 -11.75 14.09 9.89
CA ILE A 438 -12.53 13.11 10.64
C ILE A 438 -13.61 12.50 9.74
N VAL A 439 -14.36 13.30 8.99
CA VAL A 439 -15.38 12.80 8.06
C VAL A 439 -14.74 11.95 6.96
N MET A 440 -13.60 12.40 6.39
CA MET A 440 -12.85 11.68 5.37
C MET A 440 -12.40 10.30 5.84
N CYS A 441 -12.05 10.12 7.12
CA CYS A 441 -11.66 8.83 7.68
C CYS A 441 -12.88 8.01 8.19
N LEU A 442 -13.93 8.67 8.66
CA LEU A 442 -15.11 8.00 9.25
C LEU A 442 -15.94 7.27 8.18
N VAL A 443 -16.10 7.87 6.99
CA VAL A 443 -16.89 7.28 5.90
C VAL A 443 -16.26 5.93 5.45
N PRO A 444 -14.98 5.84 5.10
CA PRO A 444 -14.36 4.56 4.78
C PRO A 444 -14.33 3.62 6.00
N SER A 445 -14.17 4.11 7.23
CA SER A 445 -14.21 3.26 8.42
C SER A 445 -15.57 2.59 8.61
N ALA A 446 -16.66 3.27 8.32
CA ALA A 446 -18.00 2.67 8.36
C ALA A 446 -18.16 1.56 7.31
N PHE A 447 -17.57 1.75 6.12
CA PHE A 447 -17.53 0.71 5.09
C PHE A 447 -16.68 -0.51 5.53
N LEU A 448 -15.54 -0.29 6.19
CA LEU A 448 -14.72 -1.40 6.74
C LEU A 448 -15.50 -2.23 7.77
N VAL A 449 -16.27 -1.56 8.64
CA VAL A 449 -17.17 -2.26 9.58
C VAL A 449 -18.21 -3.09 8.82
N LEU A 450 -18.79 -2.55 7.75
CA LEU A 450 -19.71 -3.32 6.89
C LEU A 450 -19.03 -4.59 6.33
N VAL A 451 -17.82 -4.47 5.76
CA VAL A 451 -17.06 -5.61 5.22
C VAL A 451 -16.84 -6.68 6.29
N MET A 452 -16.49 -6.27 7.52
CA MET A 452 -16.29 -7.21 8.63
C MET A 452 -17.60 -7.87 9.09
N VAL A 453 -18.71 -7.13 9.10
CA VAL A 453 -20.03 -7.66 9.52
C VAL A 453 -20.58 -8.68 8.52
N ILE A 454 -20.39 -8.45 7.21
CA ILE A 454 -20.85 -9.39 6.18
C ILE A 454 -19.91 -10.61 6.01
N ALA A 455 -18.77 -10.64 6.69
CA ALA A 455 -17.82 -11.75 6.63
C ALA A 455 -18.46 -13.07 7.11
N THR A 456 -17.99 -14.18 6.55
CA THR A 456 -18.45 -15.50 7.01
C THR A 456 -17.87 -15.83 8.39
N TRP A 457 -18.58 -16.68 9.13
CA TRP A 457 -18.10 -17.19 10.42
C TRP A 457 -16.68 -17.78 10.34
N LYS A 458 -16.35 -18.49 9.27
CA LYS A 458 -15.02 -19.07 9.05
C LYS A 458 -13.94 -17.97 8.99
N VAL A 459 -14.17 -16.93 8.20
CA VAL A 459 -13.26 -15.78 8.07
C VAL A 459 -13.07 -15.08 9.41
N PHE A 460 -14.16 -14.87 10.16
CA PHE A 460 -14.10 -14.28 11.50
C PHE A 460 -13.20 -15.08 12.45
N VAL A 461 -13.42 -16.40 12.56
CA VAL A 461 -12.62 -17.28 13.44
C VAL A 461 -11.15 -17.30 13.05
N ILE A 462 -10.85 -17.38 11.75
CA ILE A 462 -9.48 -17.35 11.25
C ILE A 462 -8.80 -16.02 11.61
N SER A 463 -9.48 -14.91 11.40
CA SER A 463 -8.94 -13.55 11.66
C SER A 463 -8.72 -13.30 13.15
N VAL A 464 -9.64 -13.76 14.01
CA VAL A 464 -9.45 -13.73 15.47
C VAL A 464 -8.26 -14.62 15.87
N GLY A 465 -8.14 -15.82 15.32
CA GLY A 465 -7.01 -16.72 15.56
C GLY A 465 -5.67 -16.07 15.19
N PHE A 466 -5.58 -15.44 14.05
CA PHE A 466 -4.38 -14.69 13.63
C PHE A 466 -4.09 -13.48 14.53
N THR A 467 -5.12 -12.78 14.98
CA THR A 467 -4.95 -11.65 15.90
C THR A 467 -4.41 -12.11 17.26
N VAL A 468 -5.01 -13.16 17.84
CA VAL A 468 -4.57 -13.73 19.12
C VAL A 468 -3.16 -14.31 18.99
N GLY A 469 -2.88 -15.04 17.90
CA GLY A 469 -1.54 -15.54 17.58
C GLY A 469 -0.51 -14.43 17.45
N GLY A 470 -0.85 -13.35 16.76
CA GLY A 470 -0.01 -12.16 16.63
C GLY A 470 0.31 -11.51 17.98
N ILE A 471 -0.70 -11.37 18.85
CA ILE A 471 -0.52 -10.85 20.21
C ILE A 471 0.40 -11.78 21.03
N ALA A 472 0.21 -13.08 20.96
CA ALA A 472 1.08 -14.06 21.64
C ALA A 472 2.53 -13.94 21.14
N ILE A 473 2.75 -13.82 19.84
CA ILE A 473 4.09 -13.65 19.26
C ILE A 473 4.71 -12.32 19.72
N TYR A 474 3.95 -11.25 19.88
CA TYR A 474 4.46 -9.98 20.43
C TYR A 474 5.10 -10.18 21.82
N PHE A 475 4.41 -10.86 22.72
CA PHE A 475 4.94 -11.14 24.05
C PHE A 475 6.14 -12.10 24.01
N ILE A 476 6.12 -13.09 23.12
CA ILE A 476 7.26 -14.02 22.91
C ILE A 476 8.49 -13.22 22.40
N MET A 477 8.30 -12.33 21.43
CA MET A 477 9.39 -11.47 20.92
C MET A 477 9.92 -10.55 22.00
N GLY A 478 9.04 -9.96 22.82
CA GLY A 478 9.43 -9.17 23.99
C GLY A 478 10.25 -9.97 25.01
N TRP A 479 9.84 -11.20 25.30
CA TRP A 479 10.60 -12.10 26.17
C TRP A 479 11.96 -12.49 25.57
N CYS A 480 12.01 -12.83 24.27
CA CYS A 480 13.27 -13.12 23.57
C CYS A 480 14.23 -11.92 23.56
N LYS A 481 13.70 -10.71 23.42
CA LYS A 481 14.47 -9.46 23.48
C LYS A 481 15.06 -9.23 24.88
N ALA A 482 14.24 -9.42 25.92
CA ALA A 482 14.65 -9.25 27.32
C ALA A 482 15.73 -10.27 27.75
N ASN A 483 15.63 -11.51 27.27
CA ASN A 483 16.59 -12.57 27.62
C ASN A 483 17.77 -12.69 26.65
N GLY A 484 17.87 -11.82 25.63
CA GLY A 484 18.97 -11.85 24.66
C GLY A 484 19.01 -13.10 23.77
N CYS A 485 17.88 -13.85 23.66
CA CYS A 485 17.80 -15.06 22.81
C CYS A 485 17.99 -14.75 21.33
N LEU A 486 17.55 -13.56 20.90
CA LEU A 486 17.64 -13.07 19.52
C LEU A 486 18.18 -11.63 19.54
N LYS A 487 18.88 -11.26 18.46
CA LYS A 487 19.38 -9.88 18.29
C LYS A 487 18.28 -9.02 17.67
N PHE A 488 17.94 -7.94 18.33
CA PHE A 488 17.01 -6.92 17.85
C PHE A 488 17.78 -5.63 17.53
N SER A 489 17.22 -4.76 16.69
CA SER A 489 17.72 -3.40 16.53
C SER A 489 17.43 -2.65 17.83
N THR A 490 18.47 -2.09 18.45
CA THR A 490 18.29 -1.11 19.52
C THR A 490 17.88 0.19 18.83
N GLY A 491 16.72 0.73 19.19
CA GLY A 491 16.19 1.97 18.63
C GLY A 491 16.99 3.23 18.97
N ASP A 492 18.23 3.08 19.43
CA ASP A 492 19.23 4.12 19.60
C ASP A 492 20.00 4.32 18.29
N SER A 493 19.39 5.01 17.36
CA SER A 493 20.15 5.80 16.41
C SER A 493 20.42 7.15 17.06
N SER A 494 21.54 7.22 17.72
CA SER A 494 22.23 8.46 18.06
C SER A 494 22.22 9.48 16.91
#